data_895591b25b5a5bf434d76b7c1313d1c0
#
_entry.id   895591b25b5a5bf434d76b7c1313d1c0
#
_cell.length_a   1.000
_cell.length_b   1.000
_cell.length_c   1.000
_cell.angle_alpha   90.00
_cell.angle_beta   90.00
_cell.angle_gamma   90.00
#
_symmetry.space_group_name_H-M   'P 1'
#
loop_
_entity.id
_entity.type
_entity.pdbx_description
1 polymer ?
#
loop_
_entity_poly.entity_id
_entity_poly.type
_entity_poly.pdbx_seq_one_letter_code
_entity_poly.pdbx_strand_id
1 'polypeptide(L)'
;MLEDFMLLKNQLCFAVYETASEFNKLYSSTLQPYGLTYPQYLVLLALWEKDGVTVKEIGEKLSLGTGTLTPMLSRMEANGWLRKERSKADERKVYIHLQKKALEEKQAITKTVGEEIQSCNIELEEYKQLMVRLNQLHSKLKEREH
;
A
#
# COMPACT_ATOMS: atom_id res chain seq x y z
N MET A 1 4.80 -36.47 6.58
CA MET A 1 5.17 -35.04 6.72
C MET A 1 5.34 -34.34 5.39
N LEU A 2 6.13 -34.91 4.49
CA LEU A 2 6.31 -34.32 3.16
C LEU A 2 5.00 -34.31 2.36
N GLU A 3 4.20 -35.38 2.48
CA GLU A 3 2.90 -35.47 1.82
C GLU A 3 1.94 -34.39 2.29
N ASP A 4 1.93 -34.08 3.60
CA ASP A 4 1.10 -33.02 4.16
C ASP A 4 1.54 -31.65 3.64
N PHE A 5 2.85 -31.47 3.46
CA PHE A 5 3.39 -30.24 2.91
C PHE A 5 2.94 -30.00 1.46
N MET A 6 2.70 -31.08 0.70
CA MET A 6 2.30 -30.98 -0.72
C MET A 6 0.84 -30.59 -0.90
N LEU A 7 0.03 -30.59 0.15
CA LEU A 7 -1.38 -30.20 0.05
C LEU A 7 -1.51 -28.69 -0.06
N LEU A 8 -2.37 -28.24 -0.94
CA LEU A 8 -2.61 -26.79 -1.18
C LEU A 8 -2.94 -26.07 0.13
N LYS A 9 -3.83 -26.64 0.94
CA LYS A 9 -4.26 -26.04 2.21
C LYS A 9 -3.13 -25.86 3.23
N ASN A 10 -2.02 -26.55 3.04
CA ASN A 10 -0.87 -26.48 3.93
C ASN A 10 0.29 -25.66 3.37
N GLN A 11 0.07 -24.98 2.23
CA GLN A 11 1.08 -24.13 1.61
C GLN A 11 1.04 -22.71 2.19
N LEU A 12 2.15 -22.29 2.76
CA LEU A 12 2.26 -20.92 3.29
C LEU A 12 2.03 -19.88 2.17
N CYS A 13 2.57 -20.13 0.99
CA CYS A 13 2.39 -19.24 -0.15
C CYS A 13 0.92 -19.06 -0.51
N PHE A 14 0.12 -20.13 -0.45
CA PHE A 14 -1.30 -20.05 -0.75
C PHE A 14 -2.07 -19.28 0.33
N ALA A 15 -1.74 -19.50 1.60
CA ALA A 15 -2.35 -18.76 2.70
C ALA A 15 -2.10 -17.25 2.54
N VAL A 16 -0.89 -16.87 2.19
CA VAL A 16 -0.54 -15.46 1.93
C VAL A 16 -1.30 -14.93 0.72
N TYR A 17 -1.33 -15.71 -0.37
CA TYR A 17 -2.02 -15.33 -1.59
C TYR A 17 -3.51 -15.08 -1.35
N GLU A 18 -4.19 -16.00 -0.69
CA GLU A 18 -5.62 -15.86 -0.38
C GLU A 18 -5.88 -14.67 0.52
N THR A 19 -5.06 -14.49 1.54
CA THR A 19 -5.21 -13.39 2.50
C THR A 19 -5.00 -12.05 1.81
N ALA A 20 -3.96 -11.94 0.98
CA ALA A 20 -3.72 -10.72 0.19
C ALA A 20 -4.90 -10.42 -0.75
N SER A 21 -5.50 -11.45 -1.34
CA SER A 21 -6.67 -11.30 -2.21
C SER A 21 -7.86 -10.74 -1.44
N GLU A 22 -8.09 -11.23 -0.22
CA GLU A 22 -9.17 -10.72 0.63
C GLU A 22 -8.93 -9.28 1.07
N PHE A 23 -7.69 -8.92 1.41
CA PHE A 23 -7.34 -7.52 1.67
C PHE A 23 -7.62 -6.64 0.46
N ASN A 24 -7.25 -7.10 -0.73
CA ASN A 24 -7.48 -6.35 -1.96
C ASN A 24 -8.98 -6.08 -2.16
N LYS A 25 -9.82 -7.07 -1.94
CA LYS A 25 -11.28 -6.92 -2.03
C LYS A 25 -11.81 -5.92 -1.00
N LEU A 26 -11.37 -6.07 0.25
CA LEU A 26 -11.80 -5.21 1.35
C LEU A 26 -11.45 -3.75 1.09
N TYR A 27 -10.19 -3.48 0.76
CA TYR A 27 -9.75 -2.11 0.50
C TYR A 27 -10.37 -1.53 -0.75
N SER A 28 -10.51 -2.32 -1.82
CA SER A 28 -11.12 -1.83 -3.07
C SER A 28 -12.56 -1.36 -2.84
N SER A 29 -13.35 -2.13 -2.11
CA SER A 29 -14.74 -1.76 -1.81
C SER A 29 -14.81 -0.57 -0.85
N THR A 30 -13.96 -0.56 0.17
CA THR A 30 -13.94 0.50 1.19
C THR A 30 -13.52 1.85 0.61
N LEU A 31 -12.58 1.83 -0.33
CA LEU A 31 -12.01 3.04 -0.92
C LEU A 31 -12.78 3.55 -2.14
N GLN A 32 -13.65 2.72 -2.72
CA GLN A 32 -14.41 3.10 -3.91
C GLN A 32 -15.17 4.42 -3.76
N PRO A 33 -15.87 4.69 -2.65
CA PRO A 33 -16.57 5.96 -2.49
C PRO A 33 -15.68 7.20 -2.58
N TYR A 34 -14.39 7.04 -2.32
CA TYR A 34 -13.42 8.13 -2.42
C TYR A 34 -12.75 8.20 -3.79
N GLY A 35 -13.09 7.27 -4.69
CA GLY A 35 -12.45 7.22 -6.00
C GLY A 35 -11.00 6.75 -5.95
N LEU A 36 -10.64 5.96 -4.95
CA LEU A 36 -9.28 5.44 -4.76
C LEU A 36 -9.22 3.95 -4.99
N THR A 37 -8.11 3.50 -5.58
CA THR A 37 -7.76 2.09 -5.58
C THR A 37 -6.90 1.79 -4.35
N TYR A 38 -6.74 0.51 -4.03
CA TYR A 38 -5.90 0.09 -2.91
C TYR A 38 -4.45 0.60 -3.08
N PRO A 39 -3.77 0.40 -4.23
CA PRO A 39 -2.41 0.93 -4.39
C PRO A 39 -2.33 2.46 -4.28
N GLN A 40 -3.34 3.18 -4.76
CA GLN A 40 -3.38 4.64 -4.63
C GLN A 40 -3.46 5.07 -3.16
N TYR A 41 -4.22 4.35 -2.36
CA TYR A 41 -4.29 4.58 -0.93
C TYR A 41 -2.91 4.41 -0.27
N LEU A 42 -2.16 3.38 -0.70
CA LEU A 42 -0.80 3.17 -0.18
C LEU A 42 0.11 4.34 -0.52
N VAL A 43 -0.04 4.93 -1.71
CA VAL A 43 0.70 6.15 -2.09
C VAL A 43 0.33 7.29 -1.14
N LEU A 44 -0.95 7.48 -0.85
CA LEU A 44 -1.39 8.53 0.07
C LEU A 44 -0.82 8.30 1.47
N LEU A 45 -0.81 7.07 1.96
CA LEU A 45 -0.23 6.76 3.27
C LEU A 45 1.24 7.16 3.32
N ALA A 46 2.00 6.85 2.26
CA ALA A 46 3.40 7.23 2.18
C ALA A 46 3.58 8.75 2.20
N LEU A 47 2.75 9.47 1.45
CA LEU A 47 2.82 10.93 1.35
C LEU A 47 2.31 11.63 2.63
N TRP A 48 1.31 11.05 3.30
CA TRP A 48 0.85 11.60 4.58
C TRP A 48 1.93 11.48 5.65
N GLU A 49 2.77 10.45 5.57
CA GLU A 49 3.93 10.30 6.45
C GLU A 49 5.01 11.33 6.15
N LYS A 50 5.33 11.51 4.86
CA LYS A 50 6.34 12.46 4.41
C LYS A 50 5.99 12.95 3.01
N ASP A 51 5.50 14.17 2.94
CA ASP A 51 5.14 14.83 1.67
C ASP A 51 6.38 15.33 0.95
N GLY A 52 6.26 15.64 -0.33
CA GLY A 52 7.33 16.25 -1.10
C GLY A 52 8.50 15.33 -1.41
N VAL A 53 8.25 14.04 -1.55
CA VAL A 53 9.26 13.03 -1.88
C VAL A 53 9.26 12.77 -3.39
N THR A 54 10.34 12.14 -3.87
CA THR A 54 10.45 11.80 -5.29
C THR A 54 9.66 10.53 -5.64
N VAL A 55 9.36 10.38 -6.94
CA VAL A 55 8.74 9.15 -7.46
C VAL A 55 9.57 7.93 -7.08
N LYS A 56 10.89 8.04 -7.18
CA LYS A 56 11.81 6.95 -6.82
C LYS A 56 11.65 6.55 -5.35
N GLU A 57 11.58 7.53 -4.45
CA GLU A 57 11.43 7.27 -3.01
C GLU A 57 10.11 6.58 -2.70
N ILE A 58 9.02 6.97 -3.38
CA ILE A 58 7.73 6.31 -3.22
C ILE A 58 7.83 4.86 -3.71
N GLY A 59 8.45 4.65 -4.86
CA GLY A 59 8.63 3.32 -5.43
C GLY A 59 9.41 2.39 -4.51
N GLU A 60 10.48 2.89 -3.92
CA GLU A 60 11.28 2.12 -2.96
C GLU A 60 10.47 1.78 -1.71
N LYS A 61 9.72 2.75 -1.19
CA LYS A 61 8.91 2.56 0.02
C LYS A 61 7.79 1.56 -0.19
N LEU A 62 7.14 1.57 -1.36
CA LEU A 62 6.02 0.69 -1.65
C LEU A 62 6.43 -0.59 -2.39
N SER A 63 7.69 -0.73 -2.73
CA SER A 63 8.20 -1.85 -3.53
C SER A 63 7.51 -1.94 -4.90
N LEU A 64 7.30 -0.78 -5.53
CA LEU A 64 6.70 -0.68 -6.85
C LEU A 64 7.70 -0.09 -7.85
N GLY A 65 7.70 -0.65 -9.05
CA GLY A 65 8.52 -0.13 -10.14
C GLY A 65 7.93 1.15 -10.74
N THR A 66 8.81 1.94 -11.36
CA THR A 66 8.45 3.21 -12.00
C THR A 66 7.38 3.01 -13.08
N GLY A 67 7.45 1.91 -13.83
CA GLY A 67 6.49 1.60 -14.90
C GLY A 67 5.06 1.43 -14.39
N THR A 68 4.90 0.91 -13.17
CA THR A 68 3.59 0.78 -12.52
C THR A 68 3.17 2.09 -11.87
N LEU A 69 4.12 2.74 -11.22
CA LEU A 69 3.85 3.92 -10.39
C LEU A 69 3.52 5.16 -11.21
N THR A 70 4.24 5.41 -12.31
CA THR A 70 4.06 6.63 -13.10
C THR A 70 2.64 6.81 -13.64
N PRO A 71 2.00 5.80 -14.27
CA PRO A 71 0.61 5.96 -14.71
C PRO A 71 -0.35 6.17 -13.54
N MET A 72 -0.10 5.51 -12.42
CA MET A 72 -0.93 5.64 -11.22
C MET A 72 -0.88 7.07 -10.68
N LEU A 73 0.32 7.62 -10.54
CA LEU A 73 0.51 8.99 -10.07
C LEU A 73 -0.15 10.01 -11.00
N SER A 74 -0.10 9.77 -12.32
CA SER A 74 -0.75 10.63 -13.29
C SER A 74 -2.26 10.65 -13.11
N ARG A 75 -2.88 9.50 -12.85
CA ARG A 75 -4.32 9.43 -12.57
C ARG A 75 -4.67 10.13 -11.28
N MET A 76 -3.84 9.97 -10.25
CA MET A 76 -4.05 10.64 -8.96
C MET A 76 -3.94 12.15 -9.09
N GLU A 77 -3.02 12.62 -9.92
CA GLU A 77 -2.89 14.06 -10.22
C GLU A 77 -4.15 14.56 -10.91
N ALA A 78 -4.62 13.85 -11.93
CA ALA A 78 -5.84 14.21 -12.65
C ALA A 78 -7.06 14.26 -11.74
N ASN A 79 -7.10 13.42 -10.72
CA ASN A 79 -8.20 13.35 -9.75
C ASN A 79 -8.03 14.29 -8.55
N GLY A 80 -6.97 15.10 -8.53
CA GLY A 80 -6.80 16.14 -7.52
C GLY A 80 -6.14 15.70 -6.21
N TRP A 81 -5.60 14.48 -6.15
CA TRP A 81 -4.99 13.98 -4.93
C TRP A 81 -3.58 14.53 -4.70
N LEU A 82 -2.83 14.68 -5.77
CA LEU A 82 -1.43 15.08 -5.70
C LEU A 82 -1.06 15.90 -6.95
N ARG A 83 0.13 16.49 -6.93
CA ARG A 83 0.71 17.13 -8.10
C ARG A 83 2.16 16.70 -8.26
N LYS A 84 2.60 16.64 -9.49
CA LYS A 84 3.98 16.32 -9.84
C LYS A 84 4.73 17.62 -10.11
N GLU A 85 5.96 17.68 -9.63
CA GLU A 85 6.84 18.81 -9.86
C GLU A 85 8.22 18.31 -10.27
N ARG A 86 8.57 18.57 -11.53
CA ARG A 86 9.88 18.19 -12.04
C ARG A 86 10.93 19.14 -11.47
N SER A 87 12.03 18.60 -10.98
CA SER A 87 13.12 19.39 -10.44
C SER A 87 13.78 20.23 -11.54
N LYS A 88 14.01 21.51 -11.28
CA LYS A 88 14.74 22.39 -12.20
C LYS A 88 16.22 22.12 -12.17
N ALA A 89 16.74 21.64 -11.03
CA ALA A 89 18.14 21.32 -10.85
C ALA A 89 18.53 19.98 -11.50
N ASP A 90 17.60 19.01 -11.50
CA ASP A 90 17.82 17.68 -12.07
C ASP A 90 16.50 17.18 -12.64
N GLU A 91 16.34 17.26 -13.97
CA GLU A 91 15.10 16.89 -14.67
C GLU A 91 14.72 15.41 -14.51
N ARG A 92 15.65 14.56 -14.05
CA ARG A 92 15.36 13.15 -13.79
C ARG A 92 14.57 12.95 -12.49
N LYS A 93 14.54 13.98 -11.63
CA LYS A 93 13.83 13.92 -10.35
C LYS A 93 12.46 14.57 -10.49
N VAL A 94 11.43 13.81 -10.14
CA VAL A 94 10.05 14.31 -10.08
C VAL A 94 9.58 14.20 -8.64
N TYR A 95 9.24 15.34 -8.05
CA TYR A 95 8.74 15.42 -6.68
C TYR A 95 7.22 15.32 -6.68
N ILE A 96 6.69 14.67 -5.67
CA ILE A 96 5.25 14.47 -5.50
C ILE A 96 4.79 15.22 -4.26
N HIS A 97 3.77 16.04 -4.43
CA HIS A 97 3.20 16.84 -3.33
C HIS A 97 1.71 16.57 -3.23
N LEU A 98 1.22 16.41 -2.01
CA LEU A 98 -0.22 16.27 -1.76
C LEU A 98 -0.93 17.57 -2.13
N GLN A 99 -2.13 17.41 -2.69
CA GLN A 99 -3.01 18.56 -2.92
C GLN A 99 -4.00 18.67 -1.76
N LYS A 100 -4.72 19.78 -1.74
CA LYS A 100 -5.68 20.11 -0.67
C LYS A 100 -6.69 19.00 -0.39
N LYS A 101 -7.21 18.39 -1.45
CA LYS A 101 -8.18 17.28 -1.35
C LYS A 101 -7.65 16.15 -0.46
N ALA A 102 -6.39 15.76 -0.65
CA ALA A 102 -5.78 14.68 0.12
C ALA A 102 -5.67 15.02 1.60
N LEU A 103 -5.44 16.27 1.92
CA LEU A 103 -5.36 16.72 3.32
C LEU A 103 -6.75 16.82 3.94
N GLU A 104 -7.73 17.30 3.20
CA GLU A 104 -9.12 17.44 3.68
C GLU A 104 -9.79 16.09 3.91
N GLU A 105 -9.55 15.11 3.04
CA GLU A 105 -10.21 13.80 3.13
C GLU A 105 -9.45 12.76 3.95
N LYS A 106 -8.24 13.09 4.40
CA LYS A 106 -7.41 12.17 5.16
C LYS A 106 -8.12 11.56 6.37
N GLN A 107 -8.76 12.39 7.17
CA GLN A 107 -9.41 11.94 8.40
C GLN A 107 -10.59 11.01 8.10
N ALA A 108 -11.41 11.36 7.12
CA ALA A 108 -12.56 10.55 6.74
C ALA A 108 -12.14 9.19 6.18
N ILE A 109 -11.12 9.17 5.32
CA ILE A 109 -10.58 7.95 4.73
C ILE A 109 -10.00 7.06 5.84
N THR A 110 -9.20 7.62 6.71
CA THR A 110 -8.56 6.88 7.82
C THR A 110 -9.61 6.25 8.73
N LYS A 111 -10.66 7.00 9.05
CA LYS A 111 -11.76 6.51 9.88
C LYS A 111 -12.50 5.36 9.21
N THR A 112 -12.83 5.53 7.93
CA THR A 112 -13.57 4.50 7.17
C THR A 112 -12.78 3.20 7.09
N VAL A 113 -11.48 3.29 6.76
CA VAL A 113 -10.60 2.12 6.70
C VAL A 113 -10.47 1.47 8.08
N GLY A 114 -10.29 2.27 9.12
CA GLY A 114 -10.17 1.76 10.48
C GLY A 114 -11.41 0.99 10.92
N GLU A 115 -12.60 1.50 10.60
CA GLU A 115 -13.86 0.83 10.94
C GLU A 115 -14.00 -0.50 10.22
N GLU A 116 -13.60 -0.59 8.94
CA GLU A 116 -13.64 -1.84 8.19
C GLU A 116 -12.68 -2.87 8.76
N ILE A 117 -11.48 -2.47 9.16
CA ILE A 117 -10.52 -3.38 9.79
C ILE A 117 -11.07 -3.88 11.13
N GLN A 118 -11.67 -3.00 11.93
CA GLN A 118 -12.29 -3.38 13.20
C GLN A 118 -13.43 -4.38 13.00
N SER A 119 -14.20 -4.25 11.90
CA SER A 119 -15.30 -5.15 11.60
C SER A 119 -14.83 -6.59 11.33
N CYS A 120 -13.55 -6.78 11.05
CA CYS A 120 -12.97 -8.12 10.84
C CYS A 120 -12.67 -8.85 12.15
N ASN A 121 -12.96 -8.24 13.30
CA ASN A 121 -12.74 -8.83 14.62
C ASN A 121 -11.29 -9.23 14.90
N ILE A 122 -10.36 -8.44 14.39
CA ILE A 122 -8.93 -8.63 14.66
C ILE A 122 -8.60 -7.81 15.89
N GLU A 123 -8.31 -8.50 17.00
CA GLU A 123 -7.93 -7.83 18.25
C GLU A 123 -6.61 -7.07 18.06
N LEU A 124 -6.43 -5.98 18.81
CA LEU A 124 -5.23 -5.16 18.70
C LEU A 124 -3.94 -5.96 18.91
N GLU A 125 -3.95 -6.85 19.91
CA GLU A 125 -2.78 -7.69 20.20
C GLU A 125 -2.50 -8.64 19.06
N GLU A 126 -3.54 -9.28 18.51
CA GLU A 126 -3.42 -10.14 17.34
C GLU A 126 -2.87 -9.37 16.13
N TYR A 127 -3.37 -8.17 15.92
CA TYR A 127 -2.90 -7.30 14.83
C TYR A 127 -1.40 -7.04 14.95
N LYS A 128 -0.93 -6.69 16.14
CA LYS A 128 0.49 -6.44 16.39
C LYS A 128 1.34 -7.69 16.14
N GLN A 129 0.87 -8.86 16.58
CA GLN A 129 1.57 -10.12 16.37
C GLN A 129 1.66 -10.48 14.90
N LEU A 130 0.59 -10.28 14.15
CA LEU A 130 0.58 -10.50 12.70
C LEU A 130 1.56 -9.60 11.98
N MET A 131 1.62 -8.31 12.37
CA MET A 131 2.57 -7.36 11.80
C MET A 131 4.01 -7.82 12.02
N VAL A 132 4.35 -8.25 13.23
CA VAL A 132 5.69 -8.76 13.55
C VAL A 132 6.01 -9.99 12.69
N ARG A 133 5.11 -10.95 12.62
CA ARG A 133 5.31 -12.21 11.88
C ARG A 133 5.46 -11.95 10.37
N LEU A 134 4.60 -11.11 9.80
CA LEU A 134 4.65 -10.80 8.37
C LEU A 134 5.92 -10.03 8.00
N ASN A 135 6.33 -9.08 8.83
CA ASN A 135 7.57 -8.36 8.60
C ASN A 135 8.79 -9.28 8.66
N GLN A 136 8.80 -10.24 9.60
CA GLN A 136 9.85 -11.25 9.68
C GLN A 136 9.88 -12.13 8.44
N LEU A 137 8.72 -12.58 7.99
CA LEU A 137 8.60 -13.40 6.77
C LEU A 137 9.11 -12.62 5.55
N HIS A 138 8.68 -11.38 5.41
CA HIS A 138 9.09 -10.52 4.31
C HIS A 138 10.61 -10.35 4.28
N SER A 139 11.23 -10.07 5.43
CA SER A 139 12.68 -9.93 5.52
C SER A 139 13.41 -11.20 5.10
N LYS A 140 12.95 -12.36 5.57
CA LYS A 140 13.55 -13.64 5.20
C LYS A 140 13.46 -13.91 3.71
N LEU A 141 12.33 -13.60 3.10
CA LEU A 141 12.14 -13.77 1.67
C LEU A 141 13.04 -12.83 0.86
N LYS A 142 13.22 -11.62 1.35
CA LYS A 142 14.12 -10.66 0.71
C LYS A 142 15.60 -11.07 0.78
N GLU A 143 16.01 -11.57 1.93
CA GLU A 143 17.39 -11.99 2.16
C GLU A 143 17.83 -13.16 1.29
N ARG A 144 16.89 -14.01 0.84
CA ARG A 144 17.21 -15.17 -0.01
C ARG A 144 17.78 -14.80 -1.38
N GLU A 145 17.65 -13.56 -1.79
CA GLU A 145 18.09 -13.11 -3.11
C GLU A 145 19.62 -13.07 -3.25
N HIS A 146 20.29 -13.42 -2.19
CA HIS A 146 21.76 -13.46 -2.15
C HIS A 146 22.25 -14.86 -1.83
#